data_a6d381bbdf6c94904651746fc3614104
#
_entry.id   a6d381bbdf6c94904651746fc3614104
#
_cell.length_a   1.000
_cell.length_b   1.000
_cell.length_c   1.000
_cell.angle_alpha   90.00
_cell.angle_beta   90.00
_cell.angle_gamma   90.00
#
_symmetry.space_group_name_H-M   'P 1'
#
loop_
_entity.id
_entity.type
_entity.pdbx_description
1 polymer ?
#
loop_
_entity_poly.entity_id
_entity_poly.type
_entity_poly.pdbx_seq_one_letter_code
_entity_poly.pdbx_strand_id
1 'polypeptide(L)'
;MTRELLEKFENVVTELKNTNSANDKVTILRKYINDGEICKLFMYTYNPFYKYGVTSANLKKNAELTELTFDEIFDLFDKLRNRELTGNKAIAIVNGFINQNLDHAELLYDIFDRKLNIGMAVKQINKALGNIIPQFDVALAATYDEEWKDKYGLSNYLIQRKCNGVRLVTIMTFNKATKSVEVKFFSRKGKEYTTCDKIREELVKYYNQSKYFGQDVVLDGECCLVDKDGKEDWNGIISEIKRKNFTMQNPKYIIFDFLTLDEFSGIKASHDYMWRRDKMLRLFFGFNEKQKFEHLDVIFTVPYTEEGKEKLLKQYVETDKWEGLIFRKNCSYKSGRSKDLIKFKLFKDAEYRIIDIERTEKPMLNKEGKMVMTKCVGSLVFKLEDGTICKVGSGLSDEQRIEFYNDPSKIIGKQCTIKYKEKTKNMDGTSSLQFPTLLHVFEEDRDF
;
A
#
# COMPACT_ATOMS: atom_id res chain seq x y z
N MET A 1 -19.70 -34.78 0.19
CA MET A 1 -18.91 -33.87 1.06
C MET A 1 -18.90 -32.47 0.51
N THR A 2 -18.41 -32.20 -0.70
CA THR A 2 -18.37 -30.81 -1.25
C THR A 2 -19.74 -30.13 -1.38
N ARG A 3 -20.81 -30.86 -1.84
CA ARG A 3 -22.15 -30.27 -1.98
C ARG A 3 -22.77 -29.88 -0.64
N GLU A 4 -22.65 -30.69 0.39
CA GLU A 4 -23.12 -30.38 1.75
C GLU A 4 -22.34 -29.17 2.33
N LEU A 5 -21.05 -29.10 2.05
CA LEU A 5 -20.22 -27.95 2.46
C LEU A 5 -20.63 -26.65 1.74
N LEU A 6 -20.92 -26.71 0.43
CA LEU A 6 -21.40 -25.58 -0.34
C LEU A 6 -22.77 -25.09 0.16
N GLU A 7 -23.71 -26.01 0.41
CA GLU A 7 -25.01 -25.66 0.99
C GLU A 7 -24.88 -25.00 2.36
N LYS A 8 -24.05 -25.58 3.24
CA LYS A 8 -23.76 -24.97 4.55
C LYS A 8 -23.15 -23.59 4.44
N PHE A 9 -22.19 -23.40 3.54
CA PHE A 9 -21.54 -22.12 3.34
C PHE A 9 -22.48 -21.07 2.74
N GLU A 10 -23.34 -21.48 1.80
CA GLU A 10 -24.35 -20.60 1.22
C GLU A 10 -25.38 -20.12 2.26
N ASN A 11 -25.78 -20.99 3.19
CA ASN A 11 -26.64 -20.62 4.32
C ASN A 11 -25.95 -19.56 5.20
N VAL A 12 -24.65 -19.71 5.51
CA VAL A 12 -23.89 -18.71 6.26
C VAL A 12 -23.81 -17.37 5.51
N VAL A 13 -23.51 -17.41 4.20
CA VAL A 13 -23.45 -16.21 3.36
C VAL A 13 -24.80 -15.52 3.28
N THR A 14 -25.89 -16.27 3.18
CA THR A 14 -27.26 -15.75 3.15
C THR A 14 -27.65 -15.12 4.48
N GLU A 15 -27.35 -15.76 5.63
CA GLU A 15 -27.58 -15.19 6.96
C GLU A 15 -26.86 -13.85 7.12
N LEU A 16 -25.62 -13.74 6.61
CA LEU A 16 -24.83 -12.51 6.62
C LEU A 16 -25.38 -11.42 5.69
N LYS A 17 -25.93 -11.79 4.52
CA LYS A 17 -26.55 -10.85 3.58
C LYS A 17 -27.85 -10.28 4.14
N ASN A 18 -28.55 -11.03 4.97
CA ASN A 18 -29.87 -10.66 5.53
C ASN A 18 -29.81 -9.69 6.72
N THR A 19 -28.62 -9.33 7.23
CA THR A 19 -28.47 -8.32 8.26
C THR A 19 -27.59 -7.16 7.81
N ASN A 20 -27.95 -5.94 8.22
CA ASN A 20 -27.16 -4.71 7.96
C ASN A 20 -26.23 -4.36 9.12
N SER A 21 -26.43 -4.92 10.29
CA SER A 21 -25.64 -4.63 11.50
C SER A 21 -24.27 -5.31 11.43
N ALA A 22 -23.21 -4.52 11.48
CA ALA A 22 -21.84 -5.02 11.50
C ALA A 22 -21.53 -5.91 12.73
N ASN A 23 -22.14 -5.60 13.87
CA ASN A 23 -21.95 -6.38 15.09
C ASN A 23 -22.68 -7.73 15.00
N ASP A 24 -23.88 -7.75 14.45
CA ASP A 24 -24.68 -8.98 14.30
C ASP A 24 -23.96 -9.92 13.33
N LYS A 25 -23.40 -9.42 12.22
CA LYS A 25 -22.58 -10.19 11.30
C LYS A 25 -21.39 -10.87 12.00
N VAL A 26 -20.70 -10.13 12.87
CA VAL A 26 -19.61 -10.69 13.67
C VAL A 26 -20.10 -11.77 14.61
N THR A 27 -21.29 -11.59 15.23
CA THR A 27 -21.91 -12.59 16.12
C THR A 27 -22.31 -13.85 15.35
N ILE A 28 -22.90 -13.70 14.16
CA ILE A 28 -23.24 -14.80 13.26
C ILE A 28 -21.99 -15.63 12.93
N LEU A 29 -20.94 -14.97 12.44
CA LEU A 29 -19.71 -15.68 12.06
C LEU A 29 -19.01 -16.37 13.23
N ARG A 30 -19.06 -15.82 14.44
CA ARG A 30 -18.48 -16.46 15.63
C ARG A 30 -19.03 -17.84 15.94
N LYS A 31 -20.25 -18.15 15.52
CA LYS A 31 -20.80 -19.51 15.65
C LYS A 31 -19.95 -20.56 14.92
N TYR A 32 -19.23 -20.14 13.88
CA TYR A 32 -18.44 -20.99 13.00
C TYR A 32 -16.92 -20.95 13.26
N ILE A 33 -16.45 -20.32 14.34
CA ILE A 33 -15.02 -20.19 14.65
C ILE A 33 -14.30 -21.54 14.77
N ASN A 34 -15.00 -22.59 15.22
CA ASN A 34 -14.48 -23.94 15.33
C ASN A 34 -14.82 -24.83 14.15
N ASP A 35 -15.46 -24.30 13.12
CA ASP A 35 -15.78 -25.00 11.89
C ASP A 35 -14.65 -24.83 10.88
N GLY A 36 -13.77 -25.85 10.83
CA GLY A 36 -12.56 -25.79 10.01
C GLY A 36 -12.84 -25.65 8.51
N GLU A 37 -13.95 -26.21 8.00
CA GLU A 37 -14.29 -26.15 6.57
C GLU A 37 -14.86 -24.77 6.18
N ILE A 38 -15.75 -24.24 6.99
CA ILE A 38 -16.28 -22.86 6.80
C ILE A 38 -15.12 -21.84 6.90
N CYS A 39 -14.27 -21.96 7.92
CA CYS A 39 -13.09 -21.12 8.07
C CYS A 39 -12.17 -21.22 6.85
N LYS A 40 -11.94 -22.43 6.34
CA LYS A 40 -11.11 -22.69 5.17
C LYS A 40 -11.72 -22.07 3.90
N LEU A 41 -13.03 -22.13 3.68
CA LEU A 41 -13.70 -21.47 2.54
C LEU A 41 -13.55 -19.94 2.60
N PHE A 42 -13.75 -19.32 3.76
CA PHE A 42 -13.48 -17.88 3.93
C PHE A 42 -12.03 -17.54 3.62
N MET A 43 -11.09 -18.35 4.11
CA MET A 43 -9.67 -18.17 3.88
C MET A 43 -9.33 -18.32 2.38
N TYR A 44 -9.84 -19.35 1.69
CA TYR A 44 -9.60 -19.53 0.26
C TYR A 44 -10.24 -18.40 -0.58
N THR A 45 -11.41 -17.93 -0.18
CA THR A 45 -12.08 -16.82 -0.87
C THR A 45 -11.32 -15.51 -0.75
N TYR A 46 -10.82 -15.17 0.43
CA TYR A 46 -10.29 -13.82 0.70
C TYR A 46 -8.77 -13.73 0.85
N ASN A 47 -8.02 -14.83 0.82
CA ASN A 47 -6.56 -14.83 0.95
C ASN A 47 -5.91 -14.06 -0.21
N PRO A 48 -5.26 -12.90 0.02
CA PRO A 48 -4.69 -12.06 -1.03
C PRO A 48 -3.55 -12.73 -1.81
N PHE A 49 -2.94 -13.76 -1.25
CA PHE A 49 -1.85 -14.50 -1.87
C PHE A 49 -2.33 -15.62 -2.80
N TYR A 50 -3.63 -16.01 -2.74
CA TYR A 50 -4.20 -17.03 -3.61
C TYR A 50 -4.72 -16.39 -4.90
N LYS A 51 -4.22 -16.83 -6.03
CA LYS A 51 -4.64 -16.35 -7.37
C LYS A 51 -5.07 -17.55 -8.19
N TYR A 52 -6.35 -17.62 -8.50
CA TYR A 52 -6.93 -18.74 -9.25
C TYR A 52 -6.79 -18.60 -10.78
N GLY A 53 -6.61 -17.37 -11.28
CA GLY A 53 -6.51 -17.10 -12.72
C GLY A 53 -7.83 -17.22 -13.50
N VAL A 54 -8.94 -17.43 -12.80
CA VAL A 54 -10.30 -17.45 -13.33
C VAL A 54 -11.18 -16.43 -12.61
N THR A 55 -12.20 -15.94 -13.29
CA THR A 55 -13.21 -15.01 -12.76
C THR A 55 -14.58 -15.41 -13.32
N SER A 56 -15.66 -14.99 -12.67
CA SER A 56 -17.02 -15.23 -13.17
C SER A 56 -17.19 -14.75 -14.62
N ALA A 57 -16.59 -13.61 -14.96
CA ALA A 57 -16.66 -13.02 -16.30
C ALA A 57 -16.05 -13.94 -17.38
N ASN A 58 -14.85 -14.50 -17.12
CA ASN A 58 -14.22 -15.38 -18.11
C ASN A 58 -14.81 -16.79 -18.12
N LEU A 59 -15.33 -17.27 -16.99
CA LEU A 59 -16.07 -18.53 -16.89
C LEU A 59 -17.37 -18.46 -17.69
N LYS A 60 -18.21 -17.45 -17.45
CA LYS A 60 -19.49 -17.24 -18.16
C LYS A 60 -19.28 -16.97 -19.66
N LYS A 61 -18.22 -16.25 -20.03
CA LYS A 61 -17.90 -15.99 -21.45
C LYS A 61 -17.53 -17.25 -22.24
N ASN A 62 -16.98 -18.27 -21.57
CA ASN A 62 -16.52 -19.52 -22.18
C ASN A 62 -17.26 -20.71 -21.53
N ALA A 63 -18.56 -20.59 -21.34
CA ALA A 63 -19.39 -21.61 -20.67
C ALA A 63 -19.47 -22.95 -21.42
N GLU A 64 -19.18 -22.93 -22.72
CA GLU A 64 -19.11 -24.13 -23.57
C GLU A 64 -17.85 -24.97 -23.31
N LEU A 65 -16.79 -24.39 -22.72
CA LEU A 65 -15.58 -25.11 -22.34
C LEU A 65 -15.84 -25.85 -21.03
N THR A 66 -15.99 -27.17 -21.06
CA THR A 66 -16.18 -28.03 -19.88
C THR A 66 -15.32 -29.27 -19.97
N GLU A 67 -14.73 -29.69 -18.86
CA GLU A 67 -13.97 -30.94 -18.72
C GLU A 67 -14.32 -31.61 -17.40
N LEU A 68 -13.90 -32.87 -17.24
CA LEU A 68 -14.00 -33.61 -15.98
C LEU A 68 -13.24 -32.86 -14.89
N THR A 69 -13.86 -32.69 -13.73
CA THR A 69 -13.37 -31.91 -12.64
C THR A 69 -13.07 -32.72 -11.38
N PHE A 70 -12.70 -32.05 -10.31
CA PHE A 70 -12.43 -32.63 -9.01
C PHE A 70 -13.73 -32.78 -8.19
N ASP A 71 -13.81 -33.80 -7.36
CA ASP A 71 -14.94 -34.01 -6.45
C ASP A 71 -14.87 -33.03 -5.26
N GLU A 72 -13.65 -32.64 -4.86
CA GLU A 72 -13.40 -31.77 -3.70
C GLU A 72 -12.99 -30.37 -4.12
N ILE A 73 -13.70 -29.35 -3.61
CA ILE A 73 -13.48 -27.93 -3.95
C ILE A 73 -12.08 -27.46 -3.57
N PHE A 74 -11.52 -27.95 -2.48
CA PHE A 74 -10.20 -27.52 -2.02
C PHE A 74 -9.07 -28.04 -2.93
N ASP A 75 -9.22 -29.23 -3.50
CA ASP A 75 -8.29 -29.78 -4.47
C ASP A 75 -8.26 -28.93 -5.75
N LEU A 76 -9.45 -28.52 -6.22
CA LEU A 76 -9.58 -27.60 -7.34
C LEU A 76 -8.88 -26.27 -7.07
N PHE A 77 -9.14 -25.65 -5.90
CA PHE A 77 -8.49 -24.41 -5.53
C PHE A 77 -6.97 -24.56 -5.42
N ASP A 78 -6.47 -25.65 -4.85
CA ASP A 78 -5.03 -25.88 -4.69
C ASP A 78 -4.34 -26.03 -6.06
N LYS A 79 -4.93 -26.74 -7.00
CA LYS A 79 -4.43 -26.85 -8.37
C LYS A 79 -4.39 -25.51 -9.12
N LEU A 80 -5.41 -24.67 -8.93
CA LEU A 80 -5.48 -23.34 -9.53
C LEU A 80 -4.43 -22.40 -8.93
N ARG A 81 -4.35 -22.30 -7.59
CA ARG A 81 -3.40 -21.41 -6.92
C ARG A 81 -1.94 -21.79 -7.15
N ASN A 82 -1.66 -23.09 -7.26
CA ASN A 82 -0.32 -23.63 -7.55
C ASN A 82 0.04 -23.52 -9.04
N ARG A 83 -0.86 -23.00 -9.89
CA ARG A 83 -0.67 -22.84 -11.34
C ARG A 83 -0.50 -24.18 -12.08
N GLU A 84 -0.96 -25.28 -11.49
CA GLU A 84 -1.05 -26.58 -12.16
C GLU A 84 -2.16 -26.58 -13.23
N LEU A 85 -3.19 -25.76 -13.04
CA LEU A 85 -4.26 -25.46 -13.99
C LEU A 85 -4.20 -23.99 -14.41
N THR A 86 -4.15 -23.73 -15.72
CA THR A 86 -4.06 -22.37 -16.28
C THR A 86 -4.79 -22.25 -17.62
N GLY A 87 -5.12 -21.03 -18.05
CA GLY A 87 -5.73 -20.74 -19.34
C GLY A 87 -7.07 -21.45 -19.58
N ASN A 88 -7.34 -21.87 -20.81
CA ASN A 88 -8.61 -22.51 -21.18
C ASN A 88 -8.85 -23.84 -20.44
N LYS A 89 -7.80 -24.57 -20.10
CA LYS A 89 -7.93 -25.80 -19.31
C LYS A 89 -8.45 -25.51 -17.89
N ALA A 90 -7.98 -24.46 -17.24
CA ALA A 90 -8.50 -24.03 -15.95
C ALA A 90 -9.98 -23.63 -16.05
N ILE A 91 -10.36 -22.88 -17.09
CA ILE A 91 -11.76 -22.48 -17.36
C ILE A 91 -12.63 -23.71 -17.56
N ALA A 92 -12.21 -24.65 -18.39
CA ALA A 92 -12.99 -25.87 -18.69
C ALA A 92 -13.24 -26.73 -17.44
N ILE A 93 -12.21 -26.93 -16.62
CA ILE A 93 -12.32 -27.74 -15.39
C ILE A 93 -13.20 -27.04 -14.35
N VAL A 94 -13.06 -25.71 -14.19
CA VAL A 94 -13.91 -24.94 -13.26
C VAL A 94 -15.35 -24.90 -13.72
N ASN A 95 -15.63 -24.74 -15.02
CA ASN A 95 -16.99 -24.84 -15.56
C ASN A 95 -17.58 -26.25 -15.35
N GLY A 96 -16.76 -27.29 -15.51
CA GLY A 96 -17.17 -28.67 -15.18
C GLY A 96 -17.59 -28.79 -13.72
N PHE A 97 -16.82 -28.20 -12.78
CA PHE A 97 -17.14 -28.19 -11.36
C PHE A 97 -18.43 -27.41 -11.05
N ILE A 98 -18.62 -26.24 -11.67
CA ILE A 98 -19.88 -25.48 -11.54
C ILE A 98 -21.07 -26.27 -12.07
N ASN A 99 -20.93 -26.94 -13.23
CA ASN A 99 -21.99 -27.76 -13.81
C ASN A 99 -22.40 -28.96 -12.93
N GLN A 100 -21.46 -29.51 -12.15
CA GLN A 100 -21.78 -30.56 -11.16
C GLN A 100 -22.46 -29.99 -9.90
N ASN A 101 -22.38 -28.68 -9.67
CA ASN A 101 -22.91 -27.99 -8.49
C ASN A 101 -23.78 -26.78 -8.88
N LEU A 102 -24.67 -26.94 -9.86
CA LEU A 102 -25.49 -25.86 -10.45
C LEU A 102 -26.32 -25.08 -9.41
N ASP A 103 -26.82 -25.78 -8.41
CA ASP A 103 -27.62 -25.19 -7.32
C ASP A 103 -26.81 -24.10 -6.56
N HIS A 104 -25.47 -24.17 -6.60
CA HIS A 104 -24.53 -23.26 -5.93
C HIS A 104 -23.70 -22.43 -6.90
N ALA A 105 -24.10 -22.32 -8.18
CA ALA A 105 -23.30 -21.68 -9.23
C ALA A 105 -22.97 -20.20 -8.90
N GLU A 106 -23.94 -19.42 -8.43
CA GLU A 106 -23.71 -17.99 -8.10
C GLU A 106 -22.78 -17.84 -6.88
N LEU A 107 -22.88 -18.71 -5.88
CA LEU A 107 -21.94 -18.75 -4.76
C LEU A 107 -20.51 -19.03 -5.26
N LEU A 108 -20.35 -20.00 -6.16
CA LEU A 108 -19.04 -20.35 -6.74
C LEU A 108 -18.46 -19.19 -7.56
N TYR A 109 -19.28 -18.47 -8.34
CA TYR A 109 -18.84 -17.24 -9.02
C TYR A 109 -18.40 -16.18 -8.02
N ASP A 110 -19.15 -15.92 -6.95
CA ASP A 110 -18.79 -14.98 -5.89
C ASP A 110 -17.44 -15.37 -5.22
N ILE A 111 -17.19 -16.66 -5.01
CA ILE A 111 -15.93 -17.19 -4.46
C ILE A 111 -14.76 -16.93 -5.41
N PHE A 112 -14.89 -17.25 -6.71
CA PHE A 112 -13.83 -17.04 -7.70
C PHE A 112 -13.56 -15.54 -7.95
N ASP A 113 -14.60 -14.70 -7.86
CA ASP A 113 -14.45 -13.23 -7.90
C ASP A 113 -13.94 -12.66 -6.57
N ARG A 114 -13.83 -13.50 -5.52
CA ARG A 114 -13.37 -13.11 -4.18
C ARG A 114 -14.26 -12.04 -3.55
N LYS A 115 -15.56 -12.13 -3.80
CA LYS A 115 -16.52 -11.09 -3.41
C LYS A 115 -17.90 -11.71 -3.07
N LEU A 116 -18.04 -12.18 -1.83
CA LEU A 116 -19.31 -12.77 -1.36
C LEU A 116 -20.45 -11.76 -1.14
N ASN A 117 -20.19 -10.45 -1.29
CA ASN A 117 -21.17 -9.37 -1.11
C ASN A 117 -21.88 -9.37 0.26
N ILE A 118 -21.21 -9.84 1.30
CA ILE A 118 -21.75 -9.95 2.66
C ILE A 118 -21.67 -8.64 3.47
N GLY A 119 -21.16 -7.55 2.88
CA GLY A 119 -21.02 -6.25 3.57
C GLY A 119 -20.07 -6.28 4.77
N MET A 120 -19.07 -7.16 4.76
CA MET A 120 -17.99 -7.24 5.77
C MET A 120 -16.63 -7.09 5.12
N ALA A 121 -15.76 -6.31 5.75
CA ALA A 121 -14.34 -6.28 5.41
C ALA A 121 -13.60 -7.48 6.03
N VAL A 122 -12.47 -7.89 5.45
CA VAL A 122 -11.63 -9.00 5.96
C VAL A 122 -11.28 -8.83 7.45
N LYS A 123 -11.04 -7.60 7.91
CA LYS A 123 -10.79 -7.32 9.34
C LYS A 123 -11.95 -7.75 10.25
N GLN A 124 -13.19 -7.60 9.82
CA GLN A 124 -14.37 -8.01 10.59
C GLN A 124 -14.54 -9.54 10.56
N ILE A 125 -14.26 -10.17 9.40
CA ILE A 125 -14.24 -11.64 9.27
C ILE A 125 -13.19 -12.22 10.21
N ASN A 126 -11.97 -11.69 10.18
CA ASN A 126 -10.88 -12.11 11.07
C ASN A 126 -11.18 -11.88 12.56
N LYS A 127 -11.86 -10.78 12.91
CA LYS A 127 -12.33 -10.53 14.28
C LYS A 127 -13.31 -11.60 14.76
N ALA A 128 -14.10 -12.16 13.85
CA ALA A 128 -15.08 -13.22 14.18
C ALA A 128 -14.43 -14.61 14.21
N LEU A 129 -13.57 -14.93 13.25
CA LEU A 129 -13.05 -16.29 13.00
C LEU A 129 -11.60 -16.50 13.50
N GLY A 130 -10.97 -15.54 14.19
CA GLY A 130 -9.67 -15.74 14.81
C GLY A 130 -8.45 -15.51 13.91
N ASN A 131 -8.47 -14.49 13.06
CA ASN A 131 -7.36 -14.10 12.16
C ASN A 131 -6.93 -15.18 11.14
N ILE A 132 -7.87 -15.92 10.61
CA ILE A 132 -7.61 -17.02 9.65
C ILE A 132 -7.23 -16.54 8.25
N ILE A 133 -7.61 -15.32 7.87
CA ILE A 133 -7.37 -14.76 6.53
C ILE A 133 -6.12 -13.87 6.59
N PRO A 134 -5.03 -14.24 5.90
CA PRO A 134 -3.86 -13.40 5.77
C PRO A 134 -4.22 -12.03 5.18
N GLN A 135 -3.57 -10.97 5.63
CA GLN A 135 -3.78 -9.63 5.09
C GLN A 135 -2.50 -9.15 4.37
N PHE A 136 -2.67 -8.62 3.15
CA PHE A 136 -1.60 -7.86 2.51
C PHE A 136 -1.84 -6.39 2.84
N ASP A 137 -1.33 -5.93 3.97
CA ASP A 137 -1.40 -4.53 4.37
C ASP A 137 -0.05 -4.11 4.97
N VAL A 138 0.44 -2.94 4.58
CA VAL A 138 1.74 -2.44 5.01
C VAL A 138 1.61 -1.36 6.08
N ALA A 139 2.63 -1.23 6.92
CA ALA A 139 2.72 -0.13 7.86
C ALA A 139 2.85 1.21 7.10
N LEU A 140 2.06 2.20 7.49
CA LEU A 140 1.99 3.52 6.89
C LEU A 140 2.26 4.61 7.93
N ALA A 141 3.09 5.59 7.55
CA ALA A 141 3.42 6.70 8.42
C ALA A 141 2.28 7.73 8.53
N ALA A 142 2.00 8.17 9.76
CA ALA A 142 1.27 9.40 10.03
C ALA A 142 2.14 10.62 9.68
N THR A 143 1.53 11.79 9.55
CA THR A 143 2.27 13.05 9.40
C THR A 143 2.74 13.53 10.78
N TYR A 144 3.94 14.10 10.82
CA TYR A 144 4.48 14.71 12.03
C TYR A 144 3.60 15.89 12.47
N ASP A 145 3.45 16.03 13.78
CA ASP A 145 2.64 17.04 14.45
C ASP A 145 3.36 17.44 15.74
N GLU A 146 3.68 18.73 15.89
CA GLU A 146 4.38 19.25 17.06
C GLU A 146 3.56 19.09 18.35
N GLU A 147 2.26 19.38 18.31
CA GLU A 147 1.38 19.24 19.48
C GLU A 147 1.35 17.80 19.99
N TRP A 148 1.33 16.84 19.05
CA TRP A 148 1.39 15.43 19.41
C TRP A 148 2.74 15.06 20.02
N LYS A 149 3.84 15.56 19.47
CA LYS A 149 5.20 15.35 20.00
C LYS A 149 5.29 15.83 21.44
N ASP A 150 4.81 17.02 21.72
CA ASP A 150 4.85 17.62 23.06
C ASP A 150 4.02 16.83 24.06
N LYS A 151 2.88 16.29 23.61
CA LYS A 151 1.99 15.48 24.46
C LYS A 151 2.53 14.07 24.78
N TYR A 152 3.16 13.38 23.81
CA TYR A 152 3.50 11.95 23.94
C TYR A 152 5.01 11.68 23.92
N GLY A 153 5.82 12.61 23.46
CA GLY A 153 7.25 12.46 23.30
C GLY A 153 7.69 11.50 22.20
N LEU A 154 8.96 11.47 21.92
CA LEU A 154 9.57 10.59 20.93
C LEU A 154 10.76 9.77 21.50
N SER A 155 10.90 9.67 22.82
CA SER A 155 12.05 9.02 23.47
C SER A 155 12.23 7.54 23.08
N ASN A 156 11.13 6.82 22.74
CA ASN A 156 11.19 5.42 22.29
C ASN A 156 11.12 5.29 20.77
N TYR A 157 11.60 6.32 20.06
CA TYR A 157 11.62 6.30 18.60
C TYR A 157 13.06 6.25 18.08
N LEU A 158 13.17 5.89 16.83
CA LEU A 158 14.38 5.86 16.03
C LEU A 158 14.20 6.79 14.85
N ILE A 159 15.30 7.42 14.41
CA ILE A 159 15.31 8.23 13.20
C ILE A 159 15.82 7.39 12.05
N GLN A 160 15.08 7.42 10.95
CA GLN A 160 15.43 6.82 9.67
C GLN A 160 15.34 7.87 8.58
N ARG A 161 16.10 7.72 7.49
CA ARG A 161 15.88 8.56 6.31
C ARG A 161 14.55 8.23 5.65
N LYS A 162 13.88 9.20 5.09
CA LYS A 162 12.75 8.99 4.20
C LYS A 162 13.27 8.90 2.77
N CYS A 163 13.13 7.71 2.17
CA CYS A 163 13.48 7.48 0.78
C CYS A 163 12.44 8.09 -0.17
N ASN A 164 12.89 8.50 -1.35
CA ASN A 164 12.05 9.00 -2.43
C ASN A 164 11.97 7.95 -3.54
N GLY A 165 11.17 6.92 -3.34
CA GLY A 165 11.04 5.77 -4.21
C GLY A 165 9.64 5.19 -4.21
N VAL A 166 9.54 3.94 -4.63
CA VAL A 166 8.30 3.16 -4.64
C VAL A 166 8.38 2.05 -3.63
N ARG A 167 7.34 1.95 -2.76
CA ARG A 167 7.25 0.84 -1.81
C ARG A 167 7.42 -0.50 -2.51
N LEU A 168 8.35 -1.29 -2.01
CA LEU A 168 8.63 -2.65 -2.46
C LEU A 168 8.51 -3.61 -1.28
N VAL A 169 7.51 -4.47 -1.32
CA VAL A 169 7.37 -5.60 -0.40
C VAL A 169 7.86 -6.83 -1.13
N THR A 170 8.88 -7.47 -0.60
CA THR A 170 9.42 -8.71 -1.15
C THR A 170 8.96 -9.89 -0.32
N ILE A 171 8.35 -10.87 -0.95
CA ILE A 171 7.99 -12.15 -0.33
C ILE A 171 8.91 -13.22 -0.91
N MET A 172 9.67 -13.87 -0.05
CA MET A 172 10.56 -14.97 -0.36
C MET A 172 9.99 -16.25 0.23
N THR A 173 9.54 -17.17 -0.62
CA THR A 173 8.95 -18.44 -0.21
C THR A 173 9.88 -19.60 -0.56
N PHE A 174 10.16 -20.46 0.40
CA PHE A 174 11.05 -21.59 0.21
C PHE A 174 10.29 -22.84 -0.26
N ASN A 175 10.63 -23.32 -1.44
CA ASN A 175 10.12 -24.59 -1.95
C ASN A 175 10.98 -25.76 -1.43
N LYS A 176 10.42 -26.56 -0.50
CA LYS A 176 11.11 -27.68 0.12
C LYS A 176 11.44 -28.81 -0.88
N ALA A 177 10.61 -29.01 -1.90
CA ALA A 177 10.79 -30.07 -2.89
C ALA A 177 11.97 -29.78 -3.83
N THR A 178 12.07 -28.56 -4.32
CA THR A 178 13.13 -28.11 -5.24
C THR A 178 14.33 -27.49 -4.51
N LYS A 179 14.24 -27.29 -3.20
CA LYS A 179 15.25 -26.58 -2.38
C LYS A 179 15.64 -25.21 -2.94
N SER A 180 14.66 -24.52 -3.52
CA SER A 180 14.84 -23.19 -4.11
C SER A 180 13.95 -22.16 -3.42
N VAL A 181 14.31 -20.89 -3.54
CA VAL A 181 13.51 -19.78 -3.07
C VAL A 181 12.82 -19.09 -4.25
N GLU A 182 11.53 -18.90 -4.17
CA GLU A 182 10.78 -18.03 -5.05
C GLU A 182 10.73 -16.61 -4.45
N VAL A 183 11.10 -15.60 -5.25
CA VAL A 183 11.11 -14.19 -4.82
C VAL A 183 10.10 -13.42 -5.65
N LYS A 184 9.11 -12.83 -5.00
CA LYS A 184 8.08 -11.98 -5.60
C LYS A 184 8.09 -10.59 -4.99
N PHE A 185 7.87 -9.59 -5.84
CA PHE A 185 7.87 -8.17 -5.47
C PHE A 185 6.49 -7.58 -5.61
N PHE A 186 6.07 -6.81 -4.61
CA PHE A 186 4.73 -6.24 -4.58
C PHE A 186 4.76 -4.75 -4.24
N SER A 187 3.82 -4.03 -4.84
CA SER A 187 3.50 -2.66 -4.45
C SER A 187 2.83 -2.63 -3.07
N ARG A 188 2.71 -1.43 -2.48
CA ARG A 188 1.95 -1.19 -1.25
C ARG A 188 0.52 -1.77 -1.23
N LYS A 189 -0.09 -1.96 -2.40
CA LYS A 189 -1.45 -2.50 -2.56
C LYS A 189 -1.47 -3.95 -3.03
N GLY A 190 -0.35 -4.68 -3.00
CA GLY A 190 -0.27 -6.07 -3.41
C GLY A 190 -0.22 -6.29 -4.93
N LYS A 191 -0.03 -5.24 -5.74
CA LYS A 191 0.22 -5.42 -7.18
C LYS A 191 1.65 -5.86 -7.40
N GLU A 192 1.85 -6.95 -8.13
CA GLU A 192 3.16 -7.51 -8.43
C GLU A 192 3.96 -6.62 -9.40
N TYR A 193 5.26 -6.52 -9.13
CA TYR A 193 6.26 -5.91 -9.99
C TYR A 193 7.18 -6.99 -10.58
N THR A 194 7.44 -6.91 -11.88
CA THR A 194 8.23 -7.90 -12.62
C THR A 194 9.54 -7.32 -13.19
N THR A 195 9.90 -6.10 -12.81
CA THR A 195 11.04 -5.34 -13.35
C THR A 195 12.29 -5.40 -12.47
N CYS A 196 12.24 -6.14 -11.34
CA CYS A 196 13.24 -6.12 -10.27
C CYS A 196 14.22 -7.30 -10.32
N ASP A 197 14.58 -7.80 -11.50
CA ASP A 197 15.38 -9.04 -11.63
C ASP A 197 16.76 -8.91 -10.98
N LYS A 198 17.44 -7.78 -11.14
CA LYS A 198 18.76 -7.55 -10.50
C LYS A 198 18.69 -7.59 -8.97
N ILE A 199 17.61 -7.03 -8.39
CA ILE A 199 17.35 -7.13 -6.95
C ILE A 199 17.10 -8.59 -6.57
N ARG A 200 16.34 -9.35 -7.39
CA ARG A 200 16.03 -10.77 -7.15
C ARG A 200 17.30 -11.61 -7.12
N GLU A 201 18.17 -11.45 -8.09
CA GLU A 201 19.43 -12.20 -8.20
C GLU A 201 20.30 -11.99 -6.95
N GLU A 202 20.42 -10.75 -6.51
CA GLU A 202 21.22 -10.42 -5.33
C GLU A 202 20.57 -10.94 -4.04
N LEU A 203 19.25 -10.85 -3.89
CA LEU A 203 18.52 -11.41 -2.75
C LEU A 203 18.65 -12.93 -2.66
N VAL A 204 18.49 -13.65 -3.77
CA VAL A 204 18.63 -15.12 -3.82
C VAL A 204 20.06 -15.54 -3.42
N LYS A 205 21.07 -14.84 -3.92
CA LYS A 205 22.46 -15.08 -3.56
C LYS A 205 22.69 -15.03 -2.06
N TYR A 206 22.23 -13.97 -1.39
CA TYR A 206 22.45 -13.81 0.06
C TYR A 206 21.53 -14.67 0.90
N TYR A 207 20.28 -14.88 0.48
CA TYR A 207 19.38 -15.80 1.16
C TYR A 207 19.96 -17.23 1.22
N ASN A 208 20.49 -17.74 0.11
CA ASN A 208 21.06 -19.08 0.03
C ASN A 208 22.28 -19.29 0.95
N GLN A 209 22.99 -18.21 1.27
CA GLN A 209 24.15 -18.22 2.17
C GLN A 209 23.77 -17.94 3.63
N SER A 210 22.52 -17.56 3.89
CA SER A 210 22.08 -17.11 5.21
C SER A 210 21.59 -18.28 6.07
N LYS A 211 21.53 -18.05 7.39
CA LYS A 211 20.90 -18.97 8.34
C LYS A 211 19.37 -19.01 8.21
N TYR A 212 18.79 -18.16 7.36
CA TYR A 212 17.35 -18.14 7.04
C TYR A 212 17.01 -19.01 5.83
N PHE A 213 18.00 -19.67 5.24
CA PHE A 213 17.75 -20.66 4.18
C PHE A 213 16.74 -21.71 4.65
N GLY A 214 15.72 -21.94 3.84
CA GLY A 214 14.63 -22.85 4.18
C GLY A 214 13.43 -22.23 4.93
N GLN A 215 13.44 -20.90 5.17
CA GLN A 215 12.36 -20.17 5.83
C GLN A 215 11.71 -19.18 4.87
N ASP A 216 10.41 -18.95 5.05
CA ASP A 216 9.71 -17.87 4.35
C ASP A 216 10.04 -16.53 5.01
N VAL A 217 10.38 -15.53 4.19
CA VAL A 217 10.81 -14.21 4.64
C VAL A 217 10.07 -13.12 3.89
N VAL A 218 9.64 -12.09 4.61
CA VAL A 218 9.11 -10.86 4.02
C VAL A 218 10.05 -9.71 4.35
N LEU A 219 10.48 -9.01 3.30
CA LEU A 219 11.27 -7.78 3.41
C LEU A 219 10.38 -6.62 2.98
N ASP A 220 10.36 -5.58 3.79
CA ASP A 220 9.61 -4.36 3.51
C ASP A 220 10.59 -3.20 3.31
N GLY A 221 10.47 -2.49 2.20
CA GLY A 221 11.44 -1.47 1.83
C GLY A 221 10.93 -0.51 0.76
N GLU A 222 11.84 0.29 0.24
CA GLU A 222 11.62 1.24 -0.85
C GLU A 222 12.57 0.94 -1.99
N CYS A 223 12.06 0.85 -3.21
CA CYS A 223 12.86 0.76 -4.43
C CYS A 223 13.06 2.15 -5.01
N CYS A 224 14.32 2.53 -5.18
CA CYS A 224 14.73 3.79 -5.77
C CYS A 224 15.54 3.54 -7.04
N LEU A 225 15.50 4.46 -8.00
CA LEU A 225 16.58 4.62 -8.97
C LEU A 225 17.51 5.70 -8.44
N VAL A 226 18.80 5.45 -8.55
CA VAL A 226 19.84 6.37 -8.04
C VAL A 226 20.72 6.80 -9.20
N ASP A 227 20.90 8.11 -9.35
CA ASP A 227 21.78 8.66 -10.36
C ASP A 227 23.28 8.50 -9.99
N LYS A 228 24.17 9.00 -10.85
CA LYS A 228 25.63 8.92 -10.66
C LYS A 228 26.13 9.63 -9.40
N ASP A 229 25.38 10.63 -8.93
CA ASP A 229 25.70 11.44 -7.76
C ASP A 229 25.07 10.89 -6.48
N GLY A 230 24.34 9.76 -6.58
CA GLY A 230 23.66 9.10 -5.46
C GLY A 230 22.30 9.73 -5.12
N LYS A 231 21.74 10.58 -5.99
CA LYS A 231 20.44 11.20 -5.82
C LYS A 231 19.33 10.28 -6.33
N GLU A 232 18.23 10.21 -5.59
CA GLU A 232 17.06 9.40 -5.93
C GLU A 232 16.23 10.05 -7.04
N ASP A 233 15.99 9.31 -8.14
CA ASP A 233 15.17 9.74 -9.29
C ASP A 233 13.74 9.20 -9.18
N TRP A 234 12.85 10.03 -8.63
CA TRP A 234 11.42 9.70 -8.51
C TRP A 234 10.73 9.49 -9.85
N ASN A 235 11.00 10.32 -10.84
CA ASN A 235 10.35 10.22 -12.15
C ASN A 235 10.78 8.96 -12.89
N GLY A 236 12.06 8.65 -12.83
CA GLY A 236 12.63 7.44 -13.38
C GLY A 236 12.01 6.18 -12.78
N ILE A 237 11.98 6.05 -11.44
CA ILE A 237 11.42 4.86 -10.80
C ILE A 237 9.94 4.65 -11.14
N ILE A 238 9.12 5.71 -11.15
CA ILE A 238 7.70 5.61 -11.52
C ILE A 238 7.52 5.16 -12.97
N SER A 239 8.38 5.61 -13.87
CA SER A 239 8.33 5.26 -15.29
C SER A 239 8.75 3.82 -15.57
N GLU A 240 9.71 3.28 -14.80
CA GLU A 240 10.32 1.97 -15.08
C GLU A 240 9.65 0.81 -14.34
N ILE A 241 9.29 0.97 -13.05
CA ILE A 241 8.85 -0.13 -12.19
C ILE A 241 7.58 -0.85 -12.65
N LYS A 242 6.76 -0.19 -13.47
CA LYS A 242 5.48 -0.73 -13.98
C LYS A 242 5.56 -1.24 -15.42
N ARG A 243 6.72 -1.13 -16.06
CA ARG A 243 6.89 -1.60 -17.45
C ARG A 243 6.70 -3.11 -17.53
N LYS A 244 6.26 -3.59 -18.68
CA LYS A 244 6.18 -5.02 -18.99
C LYS A 244 7.42 -5.42 -19.80
N ASN A 245 7.91 -6.64 -19.59
CA ASN A 245 9.07 -7.19 -20.31
C ASN A 245 10.30 -6.26 -20.25
N PHE A 246 10.59 -5.76 -19.05
CA PHE A 246 11.65 -4.79 -18.81
C PHE A 246 12.34 -5.11 -17.48
N THR A 247 13.66 -4.99 -17.44
CA THR A 247 14.45 -5.09 -16.21
C THR A 247 15.14 -3.75 -15.94
N MET A 248 14.90 -3.19 -14.76
CA MET A 248 15.54 -1.95 -14.30
C MET A 248 17.05 -2.12 -14.24
N GLN A 249 17.80 -1.11 -14.73
CA GLN A 249 19.26 -1.23 -14.85
C GLN A 249 19.99 -0.91 -13.54
N ASN A 250 19.57 0.12 -12.82
CA ASN A 250 20.21 0.57 -11.58
C ASN A 250 19.21 0.73 -10.42
N PRO A 251 18.40 -0.31 -10.12
CA PRO A 251 17.51 -0.22 -8.97
C PRO A 251 18.33 -0.34 -7.67
N LYS A 252 17.92 0.40 -6.63
CA LYS A 252 18.42 0.27 -5.26
C LYS A 252 17.25 -0.05 -4.35
N TYR A 253 17.26 -1.21 -3.73
CA TYR A 253 16.25 -1.62 -2.77
C TYR A 253 16.74 -1.34 -1.35
N ILE A 254 16.13 -0.37 -0.71
CA ILE A 254 16.47 0.06 0.65
C ILE A 254 15.49 -0.60 1.61
N ILE A 255 15.96 -1.62 2.29
CA ILE A 255 15.16 -2.48 3.17
C ILE A 255 15.10 -1.86 4.55
N PHE A 256 13.91 -1.70 5.10
CA PHE A 256 13.71 -1.11 6.41
C PHE A 256 12.94 -1.99 7.40
N ASP A 257 12.43 -3.16 6.99
CA ASP A 257 11.84 -4.11 7.92
C ASP A 257 12.00 -5.56 7.44
N PHE A 258 11.98 -6.50 8.40
CA PHE A 258 12.11 -7.92 8.21
C PHE A 258 11.05 -8.65 9.04
N LEU A 259 10.29 -9.53 8.42
CA LEU A 259 9.17 -10.24 9.02
C LEU A 259 9.12 -11.68 8.51
N THR A 260 8.49 -12.57 9.26
CA THR A 260 7.97 -13.81 8.70
C THR A 260 6.67 -13.54 7.94
N LEU A 261 6.23 -14.47 7.11
CA LEU A 261 4.97 -14.31 6.38
C LEU A 261 3.76 -14.22 7.34
N ASP A 262 3.77 -14.99 8.43
CA ASP A 262 2.72 -14.95 9.46
C ASP A 262 2.66 -13.60 10.19
N GLU A 263 3.81 -13.00 10.49
CA GLU A 263 3.90 -11.67 11.12
C GLU A 263 3.42 -10.57 10.18
N PHE A 264 3.84 -10.62 8.91
CA PHE A 264 3.42 -9.64 7.90
C PHE A 264 1.92 -9.71 7.62
N SER A 265 1.36 -10.91 7.54
CA SER A 265 -0.07 -11.14 7.29
C SER A 265 -0.97 -10.91 8.50
N GLY A 266 -0.40 -10.65 9.68
CA GLY A 266 -1.13 -10.39 10.92
C GLY A 266 -1.67 -11.65 11.61
N ILE A 267 -1.25 -12.84 11.19
CA ILE A 267 -1.58 -14.12 11.84
C ILE A 267 -0.87 -14.24 13.19
N LYS A 268 0.39 -13.79 13.24
CA LYS A 268 1.18 -13.73 14.47
C LYS A 268 1.58 -12.29 14.78
N ALA A 269 1.72 -11.99 16.06
CA ALA A 269 2.36 -10.75 16.50
C ALA A 269 3.87 -10.83 16.24
N SER A 270 4.46 -9.78 15.70
CA SER A 270 5.89 -9.68 15.49
C SER A 270 6.62 -9.24 16.76
N HIS A 271 7.92 -9.49 16.80
CA HIS A 271 8.81 -8.85 17.77
C HIS A 271 8.87 -7.32 17.58
N ASP A 272 9.52 -6.61 18.51
CA ASP A 272 9.80 -5.18 18.34
C ASP A 272 10.73 -4.91 17.15
N TYR A 273 10.81 -3.65 16.74
CA TYR A 273 11.56 -3.27 15.52
C TYR A 273 13.07 -3.54 15.66
N MET A 274 13.68 -3.28 16.82
CA MET A 274 15.13 -3.48 16.99
C MET A 274 15.51 -4.95 16.86
N TRP A 275 14.67 -5.86 17.37
CA TRP A 275 14.86 -7.30 17.14
C TRP A 275 14.76 -7.68 15.67
N ARG A 276 13.73 -7.18 14.97
CA ARG A 276 13.55 -7.44 13.52
C ARG A 276 14.71 -6.85 12.71
N ARG A 277 15.17 -5.66 13.10
CA ARG A 277 16.35 -5.02 12.48
C ARG A 277 17.63 -5.83 12.68
N ASP A 278 17.85 -6.38 13.87
CA ASP A 278 18.98 -7.30 14.11
C ASP A 278 18.92 -8.52 13.18
N LYS A 279 17.75 -9.10 13.00
CA LYS A 279 17.57 -10.22 12.05
C LYS A 279 17.85 -9.81 10.60
N MET A 280 17.39 -8.64 10.19
CA MET A 280 17.68 -8.09 8.88
C MET A 280 19.18 -7.87 8.65
N LEU A 281 19.87 -7.28 9.60
CA LEU A 281 21.31 -7.08 9.54
C LEU A 281 22.06 -8.42 9.46
N ARG A 282 21.64 -9.42 10.20
CA ARG A 282 22.25 -10.78 10.15
C ARG A 282 21.97 -11.51 8.83
N LEU A 283 20.84 -11.22 8.17
CA LEU A 283 20.57 -11.78 6.84
C LEU A 283 21.60 -11.26 5.82
N PHE A 284 21.89 -9.96 5.84
CA PHE A 284 22.72 -9.31 4.84
C PHE A 284 24.20 -9.20 5.25
N PHE A 285 24.48 -8.89 6.52
CA PHE A 285 25.84 -8.61 6.98
C PHE A 285 26.45 -9.71 7.86
N GLY A 286 25.71 -10.81 8.11
CA GLY A 286 26.15 -11.89 8.99
C GLY A 286 27.44 -12.61 8.59
N PHE A 287 27.95 -12.36 7.38
CA PHE A 287 29.15 -13.02 6.84
C PHE A 287 30.33 -12.08 6.61
N ASN A 288 30.10 -10.78 6.36
CA ASN A 288 31.18 -9.82 6.16
C ASN A 288 30.67 -8.38 6.20
N GLU A 289 31.04 -7.60 7.22
CA GLU A 289 30.68 -6.18 7.33
C GLU A 289 31.21 -5.29 6.19
N LYS A 290 32.21 -5.77 5.44
CA LYS A 290 32.77 -5.07 4.27
C LYS A 290 32.05 -5.39 2.96
N GLN A 291 31.01 -6.23 3.01
CA GLN A 291 30.29 -6.64 1.80
C GLN A 291 29.49 -5.46 1.23
N LYS A 292 29.81 -5.07 0.01
CA LYS A 292 29.05 -4.05 -0.73
C LYS A 292 28.00 -4.74 -1.58
N PHE A 293 26.77 -4.30 -1.43
CA PHE A 293 25.64 -4.68 -2.27
C PHE A 293 25.51 -3.68 -3.42
N GLU A 294 25.26 -4.17 -4.61
CA GLU A 294 25.04 -3.33 -5.77
C GLU A 294 23.61 -2.78 -5.78
N HIS A 295 22.63 -3.64 -5.53
CA HIS A 295 21.20 -3.33 -5.62
C HIS A 295 20.46 -3.34 -4.28
N LEU A 296 21.10 -3.73 -3.19
CA LEU A 296 20.51 -3.81 -1.87
C LEU A 296 21.14 -2.78 -0.91
N ASP A 297 20.36 -2.32 0.05
CA ASP A 297 20.82 -1.52 1.16
C ASP A 297 19.90 -1.72 2.36
N VAL A 298 20.40 -1.49 3.56
CA VAL A 298 19.62 -1.50 4.80
C VAL A 298 19.49 -0.06 5.30
N ILE A 299 18.27 0.33 5.64
CA ILE A 299 17.98 1.69 6.05
C ILE A 299 18.86 2.15 7.21
N PHE A 300 19.47 3.31 7.06
CA PHE A 300 20.16 4.01 8.15
C PHE A 300 19.20 4.26 9.31
N THR A 301 19.61 3.92 10.54
CA THR A 301 18.76 4.01 11.71
C THR A 301 19.58 4.40 12.94
N VAL A 302 19.16 5.45 13.65
CA VAL A 302 19.76 5.91 14.90
C VAL A 302 18.68 6.18 15.94
N PRO A 303 18.98 6.14 17.24
CA PRO A 303 18.05 6.58 18.29
C PRO A 303 17.59 8.03 18.07
N TYR A 304 16.35 8.32 18.44
CA TYR A 304 15.83 9.68 18.36
C TYR A 304 16.45 10.54 19.47
N THR A 305 17.01 11.67 19.05
CA THR A 305 17.31 12.83 19.89
C THR A 305 16.98 14.09 19.10
N GLU A 306 16.63 15.19 19.76
CA GLU A 306 16.39 16.48 19.07
C GLU A 306 17.65 16.95 18.32
N GLU A 307 18.81 16.87 18.97
CA GLU A 307 20.09 17.21 18.33
C GLU A 307 20.38 16.34 17.11
N GLY A 308 20.14 15.02 17.22
CA GLY A 308 20.28 14.07 16.10
C GLY A 308 19.34 14.38 14.95
N LYS A 309 18.08 14.72 15.24
CA LYS A 309 17.10 15.18 14.24
C LYS A 309 17.60 16.43 13.50
N GLU A 310 17.98 17.47 14.23
CA GLU A 310 18.45 18.72 13.65
C GLU A 310 19.71 18.54 12.82
N LYS A 311 20.67 17.76 13.31
CA LYS A 311 21.89 17.43 12.57
C LYS A 311 21.57 16.72 11.23
N LEU A 312 20.68 15.72 11.25
CA LEU A 312 20.30 14.99 10.04
C LEU A 312 19.50 15.87 9.06
N LEU A 313 18.65 16.76 9.58
CA LEU A 313 17.93 17.73 8.74
C LEU A 313 18.91 18.64 8.00
N LYS A 314 19.82 19.31 8.71
CA LYS A 314 20.82 20.20 8.11
C LYS A 314 21.75 19.49 7.14
N GLN A 315 22.20 18.28 7.49
CA GLN A 315 23.19 17.55 6.69
C GLN A 315 22.62 16.92 5.43
N TYR A 316 21.35 16.46 5.48
CA TYR A 316 20.80 15.61 4.42
C TYR A 316 19.49 16.11 3.83
N VAL A 317 18.60 16.72 4.59
CA VAL A 317 17.28 17.13 4.09
C VAL A 317 17.34 18.52 3.47
N GLU A 318 17.98 19.48 4.13
CA GLU A 318 18.19 20.84 3.61
C GLU A 318 19.11 20.87 2.38
N THR A 319 19.95 19.84 2.23
CA THR A 319 20.84 19.67 1.06
C THR A 319 20.22 18.83 -0.05
N ASP A 320 18.92 18.56 0.01
CA ASP A 320 18.14 17.76 -0.96
C ASP A 320 18.68 16.34 -1.23
N LYS A 321 19.50 15.78 -0.32
CA LYS A 321 19.99 14.41 -0.41
C LYS A 321 18.96 13.40 0.07
N TRP A 322 18.11 13.78 1.05
CA TRP A 322 17.01 12.97 1.57
C TRP A 322 15.67 13.71 1.43
N GLU A 323 14.60 12.98 1.16
CA GLU A 323 13.25 13.55 1.08
C GLU A 323 12.74 14.09 2.43
N GLY A 324 13.26 13.56 3.53
CA GLY A 324 12.85 13.86 4.89
C GLY A 324 13.30 12.78 5.87
N LEU A 325 12.65 12.72 7.01
CA LEU A 325 12.90 11.73 8.05
C LEU A 325 11.65 10.87 8.32
N ILE A 326 11.88 9.66 8.80
CA ILE A 326 10.87 8.79 9.40
C ILE A 326 11.25 8.58 10.86
N PHE A 327 10.32 8.86 11.77
CA PHE A 327 10.44 8.48 13.17
C PHE A 327 9.68 7.16 13.34
N ARG A 328 10.40 6.13 13.75
CA ARG A 328 9.89 4.78 13.91
C ARG A 328 9.92 4.38 15.38
N LYS A 329 8.77 4.05 15.95
CA LYS A 329 8.70 3.53 17.31
C LYS A 329 9.28 2.12 17.39
N ASN A 330 10.03 1.82 18.47
CA ASN A 330 10.49 0.47 18.73
C ASN A 330 9.35 -0.37 19.31
N CYS A 331 8.57 -1.00 18.42
CA CYS A 331 7.40 -1.82 18.77
C CYS A 331 7.17 -2.92 17.72
N SER A 332 6.20 -3.79 17.97
CA SER A 332 5.77 -4.81 16.99
C SER A 332 5.23 -4.17 15.71
N TYR A 333 5.32 -4.91 14.60
CA TYR A 333 4.81 -4.44 13.29
C TYR A 333 3.29 -4.28 13.35
N LYS A 334 2.83 -3.14 12.84
CA LYS A 334 1.42 -2.83 12.76
C LYS A 334 1.09 -2.33 11.36
N SER A 335 0.25 -3.06 10.66
CA SER A 335 -0.24 -2.67 9.35
C SER A 335 -1.19 -1.46 9.42
N GLY A 336 -1.34 -0.75 8.30
CA GLY A 336 -2.15 0.45 8.22
C GLY A 336 -1.45 1.70 8.75
N ARG A 337 -2.18 2.81 8.79
CA ARG A 337 -1.65 4.09 9.26
C ARG A 337 -1.68 4.16 10.79
N SER A 338 -0.52 4.40 11.38
CA SER A 338 -0.38 4.57 12.82
C SER A 338 0.67 5.61 13.17
N LYS A 339 0.67 6.06 14.41
CA LYS A 339 1.72 6.93 14.97
C LYS A 339 2.99 6.17 15.32
N ASP A 340 3.03 4.84 15.20
CA ASP A 340 4.26 4.05 15.35
C ASP A 340 5.27 4.32 14.24
N LEU A 341 4.80 4.91 13.13
CA LEU A 341 5.60 5.50 12.07
C LEU A 341 5.14 6.94 11.83
N ILE A 342 6.06 7.88 11.84
CA ILE A 342 5.78 9.29 11.64
C ILE A 342 6.72 9.83 10.56
N LYS A 343 6.17 10.45 9.51
CA LYS A 343 6.95 11.09 8.47
C LYS A 343 7.11 12.57 8.75
N PHE A 344 8.35 13.01 8.74
CA PHE A 344 8.72 14.41 8.79
C PHE A 344 9.28 14.85 7.43
N LYS A 345 8.77 15.94 6.88
CA LYS A 345 9.24 16.52 5.63
C LYS A 345 9.41 18.03 5.86
N LEU A 346 10.48 18.58 5.33
CA LEU A 346 10.57 20.02 5.18
C LEU A 346 9.69 20.44 4.00
N PHE A 347 8.95 21.49 4.22
CA PHE A 347 8.19 22.17 3.19
C PHE A 347 8.75 23.59 3.09
N LYS A 348 8.77 24.08 1.87
CA LYS A 348 9.00 25.48 1.55
C LYS A 348 7.65 26.17 1.45
N ASP A 349 7.60 27.43 1.70
CA ASP A 349 6.47 28.28 1.40
C ASP A 349 6.93 29.49 0.61
N ALA A 350 6.03 30.02 -0.16
CA ALA A 350 6.22 31.26 -0.89
C ALA A 350 4.89 31.95 -1.09
N GLU A 351 4.94 33.24 -1.32
CA GLU A 351 3.78 34.05 -1.55
C GLU A 351 3.54 34.25 -3.04
N TYR A 352 2.29 34.04 -3.43
CA TYR A 352 1.85 34.17 -4.81
C TYR A 352 0.54 34.95 -4.86
N ARG A 353 0.40 35.75 -5.91
CA ARG A 353 -0.85 36.46 -6.22
C ARG A 353 -1.78 35.53 -7.00
N ILE A 354 -3.00 35.38 -6.55
CA ILE A 354 -4.02 34.59 -7.26
C ILE A 354 -4.54 35.37 -8.45
N ILE A 355 -4.45 34.77 -9.62
CA ILE A 355 -4.80 35.42 -10.89
C ILE A 355 -6.14 34.93 -11.45
N ASP A 356 -6.59 33.73 -11.04
CA ASP A 356 -7.85 33.14 -11.51
C ASP A 356 -8.29 31.99 -10.58
N ILE A 357 -9.49 31.44 -10.81
CA ILE A 357 -10.04 30.28 -10.14
C ILE A 357 -10.49 29.21 -11.14
N GLU A 358 -10.28 27.95 -10.84
CA GLU A 358 -10.94 26.85 -11.55
C GLU A 358 -12.26 26.49 -10.89
N ARG A 359 -13.33 26.47 -11.68
CA ARG A 359 -14.68 26.08 -11.21
C ARG A 359 -14.89 24.58 -11.43
N THR A 360 -15.59 23.94 -10.48
CA THR A 360 -15.90 22.51 -10.52
C THR A 360 -17.18 22.22 -9.75
N GLU A 361 -17.60 20.98 -9.77
CA GLU A 361 -18.64 20.45 -8.87
C GLU A 361 -18.03 19.35 -7.99
N LYS A 362 -18.32 19.40 -6.69
CA LYS A 362 -17.86 18.39 -5.72
C LYS A 362 -19.02 17.94 -4.84
N PRO A 363 -19.02 16.67 -4.39
CA PRO A 363 -19.95 16.24 -3.36
C PRO A 363 -19.58 16.91 -2.03
N MET A 364 -20.52 17.66 -1.45
CA MET A 364 -20.37 18.36 -0.18
C MET A 364 -21.60 18.10 0.70
N LEU A 365 -21.42 18.17 2.03
CA LEU A 365 -22.54 18.07 2.97
C LEU A 365 -23.36 19.35 2.94
N ASN A 366 -24.68 19.23 2.74
CA ASN A 366 -25.60 20.34 2.90
C ASN A 366 -25.93 20.57 4.38
N LYS A 367 -26.71 21.63 4.69
CA LYS A 367 -27.12 21.96 6.07
C LYS A 367 -27.94 20.84 6.75
N GLU A 368 -28.48 19.90 5.98
CA GLU A 368 -29.26 18.76 6.47
C GLU A 368 -28.38 17.49 6.64
N GLY A 369 -27.04 17.59 6.43
CA GLY A 369 -26.11 16.46 6.51
C GLY A 369 -26.17 15.47 5.34
N LYS A 370 -26.80 15.84 4.21
CA LYS A 370 -26.85 15.03 2.99
C LYS A 370 -25.74 15.44 2.02
N MET A 371 -25.12 14.45 1.38
CA MET A 371 -24.16 14.69 0.30
C MET A 371 -24.89 15.17 -0.96
N VAL A 372 -24.55 16.37 -1.43
CA VAL A 372 -25.09 16.97 -2.66
C VAL A 372 -23.95 17.47 -3.55
N MET A 373 -24.11 17.37 -4.87
CA MET A 373 -23.16 17.96 -5.82
C MET A 373 -23.29 19.48 -5.77
N THR A 374 -22.22 20.15 -5.37
CA THR A 374 -22.17 21.59 -5.14
C THR A 374 -21.18 22.26 -6.08
N LYS A 375 -21.60 23.29 -6.77
CA LYS A 375 -20.73 24.16 -7.58
C LYS A 375 -19.78 24.92 -6.67
N CYS A 376 -18.49 24.83 -6.93
CA CYS A 376 -17.46 25.39 -6.05
C CYS A 376 -16.14 25.66 -6.81
N VAL A 377 -15.19 26.30 -6.11
CA VAL A 377 -13.81 26.41 -6.60
C VAL A 377 -13.09 25.09 -6.45
N GLY A 378 -12.54 24.56 -7.54
CA GLY A 378 -11.69 23.37 -7.58
C GLY A 378 -10.28 23.69 -7.13
N SER A 379 -9.67 24.72 -7.74
CA SER A 379 -8.31 25.21 -7.45
C SER A 379 -8.20 26.71 -7.69
N LEU A 380 -7.25 27.33 -6.98
CA LEU A 380 -6.77 28.68 -7.23
C LEU A 380 -5.64 28.62 -8.25
N VAL A 381 -5.57 29.60 -9.13
CA VAL A 381 -4.58 29.72 -10.21
C VAL A 381 -3.64 30.88 -9.87
N PHE A 382 -2.35 30.64 -9.98
CA PHE A 382 -1.30 31.63 -9.72
C PHE A 382 -0.14 31.44 -10.69
N LYS A 383 0.77 32.40 -10.74
CA LYS A 383 1.92 32.40 -11.64
C LYS A 383 3.21 32.33 -10.86
N LEU A 384 4.11 31.44 -11.27
CA LEU A 384 5.47 31.36 -10.74
C LEU A 384 6.36 32.49 -11.30
N GLU A 385 7.52 32.67 -10.72
CA GLU A 385 8.50 33.70 -11.12
C GLU A 385 8.96 33.56 -12.58
N ASP A 386 9.03 32.33 -13.10
CA ASP A 386 9.38 32.04 -14.50
C ASP A 386 8.20 32.22 -15.48
N GLY A 387 7.07 32.69 -14.97
CA GLY A 387 5.86 32.90 -15.75
C GLY A 387 4.96 31.69 -15.90
N THR A 388 5.35 30.51 -15.38
CA THR A 388 4.53 29.29 -15.48
C THR A 388 3.27 29.40 -14.61
N ILE A 389 2.14 28.97 -15.17
CA ILE A 389 0.86 28.95 -14.45
C ILE A 389 0.76 27.65 -13.63
N CYS A 390 0.52 27.83 -12.33
CA CYS A 390 0.31 26.74 -11.37
C CYS A 390 -1.06 26.83 -10.73
N LYS A 391 -1.48 25.70 -10.12
CA LYS A 391 -2.78 25.57 -9.47
C LYS A 391 -2.64 24.95 -8.08
N VAL A 392 -3.46 25.42 -7.13
CA VAL A 392 -3.57 24.86 -5.80
C VAL A 392 -5.01 24.59 -5.43
N GLY A 393 -5.34 23.33 -5.19
CA GLY A 393 -6.67 22.91 -4.74
C GLY A 393 -6.72 22.46 -3.29
N SER A 394 -5.59 22.15 -2.67
CA SER A 394 -5.48 21.76 -1.27
C SER A 394 -5.44 22.99 -0.35
N GLY A 395 -5.98 22.88 0.88
CA GLY A 395 -5.97 23.96 1.88
C GLY A 395 -7.18 24.86 1.88
N LEU A 396 -8.06 24.77 0.87
CA LEU A 396 -9.36 25.46 0.88
C LEU A 396 -10.40 24.66 1.68
N SER A 397 -11.12 25.31 2.60
CA SER A 397 -12.30 24.72 3.22
C SER A 397 -13.49 24.67 2.25
N ASP A 398 -14.52 23.88 2.56
CA ASP A 398 -15.72 23.80 1.72
C ASP A 398 -16.47 25.14 1.68
N GLU A 399 -16.48 25.89 2.81
CA GLU A 399 -17.04 27.24 2.89
C GLU A 399 -16.28 28.21 1.97
N GLN A 400 -14.96 28.23 2.04
CA GLN A 400 -14.13 29.07 1.18
C GLN A 400 -14.31 28.74 -0.32
N ARG A 401 -14.47 27.45 -0.64
CA ARG A 401 -14.73 27.03 -2.03
C ARG A 401 -16.04 27.56 -2.56
N ILE A 402 -17.10 27.57 -1.75
CA ILE A 402 -18.41 28.08 -2.11
C ILE A 402 -18.37 29.61 -2.14
N GLU A 403 -17.74 30.24 -1.17
CA GLU A 403 -17.63 31.70 -1.06
C GLU A 403 -16.93 32.28 -2.30
N PHE A 404 -15.74 31.76 -2.62
CA PHE A 404 -14.93 32.25 -3.76
C PHE A 404 -15.56 31.88 -5.11
N TYR A 405 -16.40 30.85 -5.19
CA TYR A 405 -17.19 30.54 -6.37
C TYR A 405 -18.25 31.60 -6.62
N ASN A 406 -18.96 31.99 -5.56
CA ASN A 406 -20.05 32.98 -5.62
C ASN A 406 -19.52 34.42 -5.81
N ASP A 407 -18.39 34.71 -5.20
CA ASP A 407 -17.71 36.01 -5.29
C ASP A 407 -16.21 35.85 -5.51
N PRO A 408 -15.76 35.71 -6.76
CA PRO A 408 -14.35 35.56 -7.08
C PRO A 408 -13.47 36.76 -6.70
N SER A 409 -14.05 37.97 -6.53
CA SER A 409 -13.30 39.16 -6.15
C SER A 409 -12.67 39.04 -4.75
N LYS A 410 -13.20 38.16 -3.92
CA LYS A 410 -12.65 37.89 -2.58
C LYS A 410 -11.32 37.16 -2.58
N ILE A 411 -10.93 36.55 -3.71
CA ILE A 411 -9.68 35.79 -3.82
C ILE A 411 -8.81 36.21 -5.02
N ILE A 412 -9.40 36.57 -6.16
CA ILE A 412 -8.62 37.03 -7.32
C ILE A 412 -7.97 38.35 -6.99
N GLY A 413 -6.67 38.47 -7.24
CA GLY A 413 -5.85 39.61 -6.90
C GLY A 413 -5.24 39.56 -5.50
N LYS A 414 -5.74 38.69 -4.61
CA LYS A 414 -5.20 38.55 -3.23
C LYS A 414 -3.85 37.81 -3.26
N GLN A 415 -2.97 38.21 -2.33
CA GLN A 415 -1.72 37.51 -2.05
C GLN A 415 -2.00 36.33 -1.09
N CYS A 416 -1.36 35.19 -1.36
CA CYS A 416 -1.57 33.96 -0.60
C CYS A 416 -0.23 33.28 -0.32
N THR A 417 -0.06 32.74 0.88
CA THR A 417 1.05 31.83 1.19
C THR A 417 0.70 30.42 0.71
N ILE A 418 1.52 29.88 -0.19
CA ILE A 418 1.41 28.52 -0.69
C ILE A 418 2.60 27.71 -0.22
N LYS A 419 2.32 26.67 0.55
CA LYS A 419 3.28 25.67 1.02
C LYS A 419 3.46 24.62 -0.06
N TYR A 420 4.70 24.22 -0.34
CA TYR A 420 5.02 23.20 -1.32
C TYR A 420 6.28 22.43 -0.90
N LYS A 421 6.50 21.24 -1.47
CA LYS A 421 7.69 20.44 -1.18
C LYS A 421 8.90 20.98 -1.93
N GLU A 422 8.80 21.07 -3.26
CA GLU A 422 9.87 21.55 -4.14
C GLU A 422 9.28 22.09 -5.46
N LYS A 423 10.07 22.92 -6.15
CA LYS A 423 9.80 23.30 -7.54
C LYS A 423 10.38 22.21 -8.44
N THR A 424 9.57 21.68 -9.35
CA THR A 424 9.96 20.63 -10.31
C THR A 424 9.86 21.17 -11.73
N LYS A 425 10.63 20.58 -12.66
CA LYS A 425 10.49 20.85 -14.08
C LYS A 425 9.69 19.73 -14.74
N ASN A 426 8.75 20.11 -15.56
CA ASN A 426 7.97 19.21 -16.42
C ASN A 426 8.78 18.82 -17.67
N MET A 427 8.32 17.83 -18.42
CA MET A 427 8.99 17.37 -19.65
C MET A 427 9.06 18.45 -20.74
N ASP A 428 8.14 19.42 -20.74
CA ASP A 428 8.09 20.56 -21.63
C ASP A 428 8.98 21.75 -21.18
N GLY A 429 9.72 21.58 -20.08
CA GLY A 429 10.59 22.61 -19.51
C GLY A 429 9.89 23.62 -18.59
N THR A 430 8.56 23.57 -18.46
CA THR A 430 7.82 24.43 -17.51
C THR A 430 8.04 23.99 -16.06
N SER A 431 7.89 24.94 -15.12
CA SER A 431 7.99 24.62 -13.69
C SER A 431 6.65 24.20 -13.10
N SER A 432 6.69 23.42 -12.02
CA SER A 432 5.51 23.12 -11.20
C SER A 432 5.87 23.04 -9.73
N LEU A 433 4.89 23.15 -8.85
CA LEU A 433 5.06 22.95 -7.41
C LEU A 433 4.59 21.55 -7.01
N GLN A 434 5.42 20.81 -6.29
CA GLN A 434 5.06 19.49 -5.79
C GLN A 434 4.24 19.61 -4.50
N PHE A 435 3.04 19.06 -4.50
CA PHE A 435 2.08 19.07 -3.37
C PHE A 435 1.73 20.47 -2.84
N PRO A 436 1.33 21.43 -3.72
CA PRO A 436 0.99 22.76 -3.26
C PRO A 436 -0.24 22.73 -2.33
N THR A 437 -0.19 23.52 -1.27
CA THR A 437 -1.28 23.65 -0.29
C THR A 437 -1.40 25.11 0.12
N LEU A 438 -2.60 25.67 0.03
CA LEU A 438 -2.90 27.00 0.53
C LEU A 438 -2.78 27.00 2.06
N LEU A 439 -1.98 27.91 2.62
CA LEU A 439 -1.87 28.09 4.06
C LEU A 439 -2.67 29.33 4.52
N HIS A 440 -2.50 30.45 3.81
CA HIS A 440 -3.07 31.71 4.24
C HIS A 440 -3.46 32.58 3.02
N VAL A 441 -4.54 33.36 3.20
CA VAL A 441 -4.96 34.42 2.28
C VAL A 441 -4.83 35.74 3.02
N PHE A 442 -4.11 36.70 2.44
CA PHE A 442 -3.94 38.02 3.04
C PHE A 442 -5.04 38.96 2.62
N GLU A 443 -5.61 39.68 3.56
CA GLU A 443 -6.62 40.71 3.30
C GLU A 443 -5.99 41.96 2.66
N GLU A 444 -4.77 42.30 3.07
CA GLU A 444 -3.96 43.40 2.52
C GLU A 444 -2.63 42.87 1.99
N ASP A 445 -2.10 43.50 0.92
CA ASP A 445 -0.80 43.13 0.39
C ASP A 445 0.29 43.37 1.43
N ARG A 446 1.21 42.43 1.59
CA ARG A 446 2.42 42.59 2.37
C ARG A 446 3.50 43.19 1.47
N ASP A 447 4.04 44.30 1.84
CA ASP A 447 5.26 44.83 1.26
C ASP A 447 6.46 44.02 1.80
N PHE A 448 7.21 43.40 0.87
CA PHE A 448 8.50 42.76 1.17
C PHE A 448 9.64 43.55 0.57
#